data_4e671249b129ab033319f90947af4684
#
_entry.id   4e671249b129ab033319f90947af4684
#
_cell.length_a   1.000
_cell.length_b   1.000
_cell.length_c   1.000
_cell.angle_alpha   90.00
_cell.angle_beta   90.00
_cell.angle_gamma   90.00
#
_symmetry.space_group_name_H-M   'P 1'
#
loop_
_entity.id
_entity.type
_entity.pdbx_description
1 polymer ?
#
loop_
_entity_poly.entity_id
_entity_poly.type
_entity_poly.pdbx_seq_one_letter_code
_entity_poly.pdbx_strand_id
1 'polypeptide(L)'
;KNIKVNSDDYFLNSTGQDLVYKQPPKWTKALVWSIAGSFGFGLIFSCISRIDEVVIARGELQAIGAERPIKSPISGIISKIHVSEGKSVNTGDKLIEFDSNVLFAREESLKAKLEELIISRNLEENILKEVATLAEIGGIQMIQYLQQEKKVNEVSYEIKQIQAKIKEINFDKQKTIIKSPVKGKVFNLIPQSIGYAST
;
A
#
# COMPACT_ATOMS: atom_id res chain seq x y z
N LYS A 1 -12.31 1.74 -116.17
CA LYS A 1 -11.31 2.71 -115.74
C LYS A 1 -11.15 2.58 -114.26
N ASN A 2 -10.08 1.92 -113.86
CA ASN A 2 -9.78 1.58 -112.45
C ASN A 2 -9.38 2.85 -111.70
N ILE A 3 -10.04 3.08 -110.60
CA ILE A 3 -9.59 4.00 -109.58
C ILE A 3 -9.10 3.13 -108.44
N LYS A 4 -7.78 3.10 -108.26
CA LYS A 4 -7.15 2.56 -107.06
C LYS A 4 -7.44 3.54 -105.93
N VAL A 5 -8.20 3.13 -105.01
CA VAL A 5 -8.35 3.81 -103.68
C VAL A 5 -7.23 3.30 -102.81
N ASN A 6 -6.34 4.18 -102.37
CA ASN A 6 -5.20 3.87 -101.54
C ASN A 6 -5.71 3.78 -100.12
N SER A 7 -5.56 2.63 -99.50
CA SER A 7 -6.10 2.30 -98.14
C SER A 7 -5.38 2.99 -97.02
N ASP A 8 -4.32 3.74 -97.25
CA ASP A 8 -3.48 4.32 -96.23
C ASP A 8 -3.95 5.72 -95.75
N ASP A 9 -4.84 6.36 -96.52
CA ASP A 9 -5.34 7.69 -96.15
C ASP A 9 -6.50 7.70 -95.12
N TYR A 10 -7.05 6.53 -94.81
CA TYR A 10 -8.16 6.46 -93.82
C TYR A 10 -7.71 6.29 -92.39
N PHE A 11 -6.47 5.92 -92.13
CA PHE A 11 -5.99 5.66 -90.80
C PHE A 11 -5.40 6.87 -90.10
N LEU A 12 -5.06 7.91 -90.77
CA LEU A 12 -4.38 9.07 -90.20
C LEU A 12 -5.31 10.23 -89.79
N ASN A 13 -6.58 10.19 -90.22
CA ASN A 13 -7.47 11.32 -90.00
C ASN A 13 -8.59 11.12 -88.92
N SER A 14 -8.64 9.95 -88.30
CA SER A 14 -9.76 9.65 -87.39
C SER A 14 -9.38 9.45 -85.89
N THR A 15 -8.09 9.48 -85.59
CA THR A 15 -7.71 9.03 -84.21
C THR A 15 -7.24 10.14 -83.30
N GLY A 16 -7.12 11.36 -83.76
CA GLY A 16 -6.49 12.39 -82.89
C GLY A 16 -7.26 13.68 -82.64
N GLN A 17 -8.23 14.01 -83.48
CA GLN A 17 -8.86 15.34 -83.36
C GLN A 17 -10.30 15.36 -82.84
N ASP A 18 -11.00 14.26 -82.86
CA ASP A 18 -12.40 14.20 -82.39
C ASP A 18 -12.56 14.03 -80.89
N LEU A 19 -11.46 13.74 -80.13
CA LEU A 19 -11.51 13.61 -78.69
C LEU A 19 -11.28 14.92 -77.95
N VAL A 20 -10.80 15.96 -78.62
CA VAL A 20 -10.37 17.17 -77.92
C VAL A 20 -11.40 18.33 -77.96
N TYR A 21 -12.39 18.29 -78.84
CA TYR A 21 -13.31 19.41 -79.01
C TYR A 21 -14.82 19.10 -78.99
N LYS A 22 -15.25 18.05 -78.26
CA LYS A 22 -16.65 17.96 -77.97
C LYS A 22 -16.91 18.86 -76.68
N GLN A 23 -17.44 20.05 -76.93
CA GLN A 23 -17.81 20.93 -75.83
C GLN A 23 -18.70 20.15 -74.90
N PRO A 24 -18.35 20.05 -73.60
CA PRO A 24 -19.17 19.31 -72.61
C PRO A 24 -20.58 19.90 -72.59
N PRO A 25 -21.60 19.08 -72.60
CA PRO A 25 -22.99 19.53 -72.62
C PRO A 25 -23.22 20.43 -71.41
N LYS A 26 -24.07 21.45 -71.54
CA LYS A 26 -24.27 22.53 -70.49
C LYS A 26 -24.60 21.95 -69.12
N TRP A 27 -25.19 20.77 -69.03
CA TRP A 27 -25.52 20.10 -67.80
C TRP A 27 -24.29 19.57 -67.03
N THR A 28 -23.21 19.21 -67.69
CA THR A 28 -21.95 18.76 -67.04
C THR A 28 -21.27 19.94 -66.30
N LYS A 29 -21.36 21.16 -66.88
CA LYS A 29 -20.91 22.36 -66.17
C LYS A 29 -21.71 22.63 -64.94
N ALA A 30 -23.04 22.43 -64.99
CA ALA A 30 -23.91 22.56 -63.83
C ALA A 30 -23.56 21.55 -62.73
N LEU A 31 -23.25 20.30 -63.10
CA LEU A 31 -22.82 19.26 -62.15
C LEU A 31 -21.50 19.61 -61.44
N VAL A 32 -20.49 20.05 -62.22
CA VAL A 32 -19.20 20.47 -61.64
C VAL A 32 -19.37 21.66 -60.68
N TRP A 33 -20.17 22.64 -61.07
CA TRP A 33 -20.46 23.79 -60.19
C TRP A 33 -21.25 23.42 -58.95
N SER A 34 -22.16 22.43 -59.02
CA SER A 34 -22.90 21.92 -57.89
C SER A 34 -21.97 21.21 -56.89
N ILE A 35 -21.06 20.36 -57.39
CA ILE A 35 -20.08 19.67 -56.55
C ILE A 35 -19.11 20.66 -55.90
N ALA A 36 -18.58 21.62 -56.69
CA ALA A 36 -17.67 22.65 -56.18
C ALA A 36 -18.37 23.55 -55.14
N GLY A 37 -19.63 23.91 -55.37
CA GLY A 37 -20.44 24.67 -54.44
C GLY A 37 -20.72 23.93 -53.13
N SER A 38 -21.03 22.64 -53.20
CA SER A 38 -21.26 21.79 -52.03
C SER A 38 -19.98 21.66 -51.18
N PHE A 39 -18.84 21.46 -51.86
CA PHE A 39 -17.54 21.37 -51.18
C PHE A 39 -17.15 22.69 -50.54
N GLY A 40 -17.33 23.82 -51.22
CA GLY A 40 -17.10 25.15 -50.70
C GLY A 40 -18.01 25.47 -49.52
N PHE A 41 -19.29 25.10 -49.59
CA PHE A 41 -20.23 25.26 -48.50
C PHE A 41 -19.84 24.42 -47.27
N GLY A 42 -19.39 23.18 -47.45
CA GLY A 42 -18.88 22.31 -46.38
C GLY A 42 -17.68 22.88 -45.65
N LEU A 43 -16.73 23.48 -46.43
CA LEU A 43 -15.55 24.13 -45.84
C LEU A 43 -15.91 25.37 -45.04
N ILE A 44 -16.81 26.21 -45.56
CA ILE A 44 -17.28 27.43 -44.86
C ILE A 44 -18.05 27.00 -43.58
N PHE A 45 -18.90 26.01 -43.68
CA PHE A 45 -19.64 25.49 -42.54
C PHE A 45 -18.70 24.93 -41.44
N SER A 46 -17.66 24.19 -41.88
CA SER A 46 -16.64 23.65 -40.97
C SER A 46 -15.86 24.74 -40.22
N CYS A 47 -15.59 25.87 -40.84
CA CYS A 47 -14.90 27.01 -40.23
C CYS A 47 -15.79 27.80 -39.23
N ILE A 48 -17.12 27.81 -39.45
CA ILE A 48 -18.08 28.55 -38.62
C ILE A 48 -18.63 27.65 -37.50
N SER A 49 -18.68 26.33 -37.72
CA SER A 49 -19.18 25.37 -36.76
C SER A 49 -18.28 25.32 -35.51
N ARG A 50 -18.80 25.82 -34.38
CA ARG A 50 -18.17 25.66 -33.05
C ARG A 50 -18.63 24.33 -32.47
N ILE A 51 -17.70 23.45 -32.23
CA ILE A 51 -17.95 22.18 -31.52
C ILE A 51 -17.64 22.47 -30.05
N ASP A 52 -18.66 22.40 -29.18
CA ASP A 52 -18.46 22.49 -27.74
C ASP A 52 -17.86 21.17 -27.28
N GLU A 53 -16.57 21.20 -26.91
CA GLU A 53 -15.89 20.06 -26.29
C GLU A 53 -16.20 20.04 -24.78
N VAL A 54 -17.06 19.15 -24.36
CA VAL A 54 -17.39 18.95 -22.95
C VAL A 54 -16.41 17.96 -22.35
N VAL A 55 -15.44 18.47 -21.60
CA VAL A 55 -14.55 17.64 -20.80
C VAL A 55 -15.22 17.37 -19.45
N ILE A 56 -15.66 16.14 -19.23
CA ILE A 56 -16.17 15.71 -17.93
C ILE A 56 -14.98 15.43 -17.03
N ALA A 57 -14.57 16.41 -16.25
CA ALA A 57 -13.59 16.21 -15.17
C ALA A 57 -14.32 15.67 -13.93
N ARG A 58 -14.00 14.45 -13.54
CA ARG A 58 -14.39 13.92 -12.23
C ARG A 58 -13.39 14.41 -11.21
N GLY A 59 -13.77 15.36 -10.40
CA GLY A 59 -12.99 15.86 -9.27
C GLY A 59 -13.51 15.24 -7.97
N GLU A 60 -12.62 14.75 -7.14
CA GLU A 60 -12.91 14.35 -5.78
C GLU A 60 -12.53 15.52 -4.85
N LEU A 61 -13.48 16.00 -4.07
CA LEU A 61 -13.22 17.04 -3.09
C LEU A 61 -12.44 16.43 -1.93
N GLN A 62 -11.13 16.63 -1.90
CA GLN A 62 -10.32 16.31 -0.74
C GLN A 62 -10.30 17.51 0.21
N ALA A 63 -10.62 17.27 1.47
CA ALA A 63 -10.50 18.29 2.52
C ALA A 63 -9.05 18.80 2.60
N ILE A 64 -8.86 20.11 2.79
CA ILE A 64 -7.56 20.72 3.06
C ILE A 64 -7.13 20.31 4.47
N GLY A 65 -6.51 19.14 4.57
CA GLY A 65 -6.03 18.51 5.77
C GLY A 65 -5.81 17.06 5.44
N ALA A 66 -4.56 16.62 5.37
CA ALA A 66 -4.26 15.24 5.04
C ALA A 66 -4.94 14.32 6.05
N GLU A 67 -5.93 13.54 5.60
CA GLU A 67 -6.47 12.43 6.38
C GLU A 67 -5.30 11.48 6.71
N ARG A 68 -5.11 11.22 8.00
CA ARG A 68 -4.11 10.26 8.46
C ARG A 68 -4.84 9.02 8.95
N PRO A 69 -4.91 7.96 8.15
CA PRO A 69 -5.53 6.73 8.59
C PRO A 69 -4.69 6.11 9.71
N ILE A 70 -5.28 5.97 10.89
CA ILE A 70 -4.67 5.29 12.03
C ILE A 70 -5.11 3.84 11.96
N LYS A 71 -4.16 2.97 11.60
CA LYS A 71 -4.39 1.52 11.55
C LYS A 71 -3.93 0.89 12.86
N SER A 72 -4.66 -0.13 13.33
CA SER A 72 -4.21 -0.93 14.48
C SER A 72 -2.96 -1.72 14.10
N PRO A 73 -1.89 -1.65 14.90
CA PRO A 73 -0.70 -2.47 14.71
C PRO A 73 -0.88 -3.92 15.19
N ILE A 74 -1.99 -4.21 15.87
CA ILE A 74 -2.31 -5.53 16.42
C ILE A 74 -3.76 -5.89 16.10
N SER A 75 -4.02 -7.19 15.99
CA SER A 75 -5.37 -7.75 15.96
C SER A 75 -5.79 -8.13 17.37
N GLY A 76 -7.04 -7.86 17.73
CA GLY A 76 -7.54 -8.18 19.07
C GLY A 76 -8.95 -7.69 19.31
N ILE A 77 -9.46 -7.99 20.51
CA ILE A 77 -10.79 -7.57 20.95
C ILE A 77 -10.68 -6.17 21.56
N ILE A 78 -11.55 -5.27 21.14
CA ILE A 78 -11.60 -3.92 21.69
C ILE A 78 -12.26 -3.95 23.07
N SER A 79 -11.51 -3.52 24.06
CA SER A 79 -11.96 -3.39 25.46
C SER A 79 -12.67 -2.06 25.70
N LYS A 80 -12.10 -0.95 25.20
CA LYS A 80 -12.67 0.40 25.38
C LYS A 80 -12.41 1.28 24.17
N ILE A 81 -13.40 2.13 23.86
CA ILE A 81 -13.32 3.20 22.87
C ILE A 81 -13.45 4.52 23.63
N HIS A 82 -12.41 5.38 23.56
CA HIS A 82 -12.34 6.64 24.32
C HIS A 82 -12.80 7.85 23.51
N VAL A 83 -13.06 7.65 22.21
CA VAL A 83 -13.41 8.71 21.29
C VAL A 83 -14.68 8.35 20.54
N SER A 84 -15.37 9.38 20.08
CA SER A 84 -16.50 9.27 19.17
C SER A 84 -16.22 10.02 17.88
N GLU A 85 -16.94 9.68 16.84
CA GLU A 85 -16.87 10.39 15.59
C GLU A 85 -17.17 11.87 15.77
N GLY A 86 -16.39 12.74 15.17
CA GLY A 86 -16.50 14.18 15.30
C GLY A 86 -15.79 14.79 16.53
N LYS A 87 -15.27 14.00 17.48
CA LYS A 87 -14.56 14.49 18.66
C LYS A 87 -13.17 15.03 18.31
N SER A 88 -12.80 16.16 18.90
CA SER A 88 -11.45 16.70 18.80
C SER A 88 -10.52 15.98 19.78
N VAL A 89 -9.32 15.62 19.32
CA VAL A 89 -8.28 14.95 20.07
C VAL A 89 -6.95 15.67 19.95
N ASN A 90 -6.13 15.59 20.98
CA ASN A 90 -4.76 16.08 20.98
C ASN A 90 -3.77 14.93 20.73
N THR A 91 -2.54 15.30 20.41
CA THR A 91 -1.45 14.34 20.28
C THR A 91 -1.25 13.58 21.61
N GLY A 92 -1.23 12.26 21.55
CA GLY A 92 -1.07 11.37 22.71
C GLY A 92 -2.37 10.93 23.37
N ASP A 93 -3.53 11.51 23.00
CA ASP A 93 -4.82 11.09 23.56
C ASP A 93 -5.11 9.62 23.17
N LYS A 94 -5.65 8.86 24.15
CA LYS A 94 -6.07 7.47 23.93
C LYS A 94 -7.32 7.45 23.05
N LEU A 95 -7.25 6.66 21.97
CA LEU A 95 -8.36 6.48 21.02
C LEU A 95 -9.11 5.18 21.31
N ILE A 96 -8.39 4.09 21.27
CA ILE A 96 -8.91 2.73 21.41
C ILE A 96 -7.98 1.94 22.32
N GLU A 97 -8.57 1.08 23.16
CA GLU A 97 -7.84 0.19 24.05
C GLU A 97 -8.30 -1.25 23.78
N PHE A 98 -7.34 -2.11 23.45
CA PHE A 98 -7.57 -3.55 23.25
C PHE A 98 -7.51 -4.30 24.56
N ASP A 99 -8.14 -5.46 24.60
CA ASP A 99 -8.03 -6.37 25.74
C ASP A 99 -6.60 -6.89 25.84
N SER A 100 -5.99 -6.62 27.00
CA SER A 100 -4.62 -7.01 27.32
C SER A 100 -4.52 -8.03 28.46
N ASN A 101 -5.66 -8.59 28.92
CA ASN A 101 -5.69 -9.51 30.07
C ASN A 101 -4.78 -10.73 29.83
N VAL A 102 -4.77 -11.28 28.60
CA VAL A 102 -3.89 -12.39 28.25
C VAL A 102 -2.42 -12.01 28.34
N LEU A 103 -2.06 -10.79 27.90
CA LEU A 103 -0.68 -10.29 27.99
C LEU A 103 -0.26 -10.06 29.44
N PHE A 104 -1.16 -9.55 30.30
CA PHE A 104 -0.89 -9.41 31.72
C PHE A 104 -0.65 -10.75 32.40
N ALA A 105 -1.53 -11.74 32.19
CA ALA A 105 -1.37 -13.06 32.75
C ALA A 105 -0.05 -13.74 32.31
N ARG A 106 0.31 -13.56 31.02
CA ARG A 106 1.55 -14.10 30.47
C ARG A 106 2.79 -13.42 31.05
N GLU A 107 2.76 -12.08 31.22
CA GLU A 107 3.83 -11.32 31.85
C GLU A 107 4.03 -11.79 33.31
N GLU A 108 2.94 -11.94 34.08
CA GLU A 108 2.98 -12.39 35.48
C GLU A 108 3.61 -13.80 35.58
N SER A 109 3.20 -14.72 34.72
CA SER A 109 3.78 -16.08 34.65
C SER A 109 5.29 -16.04 34.34
N LEU A 110 5.73 -15.17 33.41
CA LEU A 110 7.16 -15.05 33.11
C LEU A 110 7.93 -14.38 34.24
N LYS A 111 7.35 -13.43 34.96
CA LYS A 111 7.96 -12.83 36.16
C LYS A 111 8.16 -13.83 37.27
N ALA A 112 7.16 -14.68 37.55
CA ALA A 112 7.30 -15.77 38.51
C ALA A 112 8.42 -16.75 38.11
N LYS A 113 8.51 -17.10 36.80
CA LYS A 113 9.60 -17.95 36.31
C LYS A 113 10.97 -17.29 36.40
N LEU A 114 11.04 -15.96 36.16
CA LEU A 114 12.27 -15.20 36.33
C LEU A 114 12.75 -15.22 37.78
N GLU A 115 11.83 -15.05 38.77
CA GLU A 115 12.15 -15.09 40.18
C GLU A 115 12.69 -16.46 40.59
N GLU A 116 12.02 -17.56 40.16
CA GLU A 116 12.50 -18.93 40.38
C GLU A 116 13.94 -19.11 39.86
N LEU A 117 14.23 -18.65 38.64
CA LEU A 117 15.55 -18.77 38.05
C LEU A 117 16.62 -17.92 38.79
N ILE A 118 16.25 -16.74 39.30
CA ILE A 118 17.17 -15.90 40.08
C ILE A 118 17.54 -16.60 41.38
N ILE A 119 16.56 -17.22 42.06
CA ILE A 119 16.81 -18.01 43.27
C ILE A 119 17.73 -19.19 42.94
N SER A 120 17.42 -19.94 41.89
CA SER A 120 18.26 -21.07 41.41
C SER A 120 19.69 -20.62 41.08
N ARG A 121 19.88 -19.51 40.36
CA ARG A 121 21.20 -19.00 40.06
C ARG A 121 21.99 -18.65 41.35
N ASN A 122 21.35 -18.00 42.30
CA ASN A 122 22.00 -17.64 43.57
C ASN A 122 22.46 -18.88 44.34
N LEU A 123 21.66 -19.96 44.32
CA LEU A 123 22.04 -21.24 44.90
C LEU A 123 23.26 -21.85 44.19
N GLU A 124 23.22 -21.93 42.83
CA GLU A 124 24.30 -22.48 42.01
C GLU A 124 25.59 -21.63 42.17
N GLU A 125 25.50 -20.30 42.28
CA GLU A 125 26.64 -19.42 42.55
C GLU A 125 27.27 -19.68 43.95
N ASN A 126 26.45 -19.94 44.99
CA ASN A 126 26.96 -20.29 46.28
C ASN A 126 27.68 -21.64 46.27
N ILE A 127 27.10 -22.64 45.60
CA ILE A 127 27.77 -23.94 45.39
C ILE A 127 29.08 -23.75 44.63
N LEU A 128 29.10 -22.90 43.59
CA LEU A 128 30.33 -22.63 42.82
C LEU A 128 31.45 -22.03 43.70
N LYS A 129 31.09 -21.14 44.63
CA LYS A 129 32.07 -20.55 45.58
C LYS A 129 32.68 -21.63 46.48
N GLU A 130 31.86 -22.52 47.06
CA GLU A 130 32.34 -23.64 47.87
C GLU A 130 33.22 -24.59 47.07
N VAL A 131 32.78 -24.95 45.87
CA VAL A 131 33.53 -25.82 44.96
C VAL A 131 34.88 -25.16 44.52
N ALA A 132 34.89 -23.85 44.28
CA ALA A 132 36.11 -23.11 43.95
C ALA A 132 37.15 -23.18 45.11
N THR A 133 36.72 -22.96 46.37
CA THR A 133 37.58 -23.07 47.53
C THR A 133 38.19 -24.46 47.70
N LEU A 134 37.37 -25.52 47.45
CA LEU A 134 37.86 -26.91 47.51
C LEU A 134 38.81 -27.23 46.36
N ALA A 135 38.60 -26.68 45.19
CA ALA A 135 39.49 -26.87 44.05
C ALA A 135 40.91 -26.25 44.28
N GLU A 136 40.95 -25.06 44.89
CA GLU A 136 42.21 -24.38 45.21
C GLU A 136 43.11 -25.18 46.17
N ILE A 137 42.53 -25.90 47.12
CA ILE A 137 43.28 -26.74 48.07
C ILE A 137 43.48 -28.17 47.56
N GLY A 138 43.11 -28.46 46.32
CA GLY A 138 43.28 -29.78 45.71
C GLY A 138 42.28 -30.82 46.22
N GLY A 139 41.19 -30.41 46.91
CA GLY A 139 40.19 -31.29 47.49
C GLY A 139 39.21 -31.89 46.48
N ILE A 140 39.13 -31.33 45.28
CA ILE A 140 38.26 -31.79 44.17
C ILE A 140 38.97 -31.73 42.84
N GLN A 141 38.44 -32.44 41.84
CA GLN A 141 38.95 -32.40 40.45
C GLN A 141 38.50 -31.11 39.77
N MET A 142 39.37 -30.49 39.00
CA MET A 142 39.10 -29.29 38.20
C MET A 142 37.83 -29.44 37.32
N ILE A 143 37.56 -30.65 36.84
CA ILE A 143 36.37 -30.93 36.02
C ILE A 143 35.06 -30.66 36.75
N GLN A 144 35.00 -30.86 38.07
CA GLN A 144 33.82 -30.59 38.90
C GLN A 144 33.57 -29.10 39.04
N TYR A 145 34.64 -28.30 39.18
CA TYR A 145 34.55 -26.85 39.16
C TYR A 145 33.99 -26.33 37.81
N LEU A 146 34.54 -26.81 36.70
CA LEU A 146 34.07 -26.40 35.37
C LEU A 146 32.62 -26.81 35.08
N GLN A 147 32.21 -27.98 35.61
CA GLN A 147 30.82 -28.42 35.49
C GLN A 147 29.86 -27.50 36.26
N GLN A 148 30.25 -27.07 37.46
CA GLN A 148 29.45 -26.15 38.26
C GLN A 148 29.40 -24.76 37.65
N GLU A 149 30.53 -24.25 37.15
CA GLU A 149 30.58 -22.98 36.42
C GLU A 149 29.66 -22.99 35.20
N LYS A 150 29.63 -24.11 34.45
CA LYS A 150 28.75 -24.30 33.31
C LYS A 150 27.27 -24.19 33.73
N LYS A 151 26.87 -24.80 34.85
CA LYS A 151 25.47 -24.72 35.38
C LYS A 151 25.07 -23.28 35.70
N VAL A 152 25.95 -22.51 36.38
CA VAL A 152 25.70 -21.09 36.69
C VAL A 152 25.49 -20.30 35.39
N ASN A 153 26.32 -20.57 34.38
CA ASN A 153 26.22 -19.91 33.08
C ASN A 153 24.92 -20.28 32.34
N GLU A 154 24.49 -21.56 32.37
CA GLU A 154 23.24 -22.03 31.77
C GLU A 154 22.03 -21.31 32.37
N VAL A 155 21.91 -21.27 33.73
CA VAL A 155 20.81 -20.58 34.41
C VAL A 155 20.87 -19.07 34.13
N SER A 156 22.06 -18.48 34.10
CA SER A 156 22.23 -17.06 33.74
C SER A 156 21.77 -16.75 32.31
N TYR A 157 21.96 -17.69 31.41
CA TYR A 157 21.48 -17.56 30.01
C TYR A 157 19.94 -17.67 29.94
N GLU A 158 19.34 -18.60 30.69
CA GLU A 158 17.88 -18.72 30.77
C GLU A 158 17.23 -17.44 31.35
N ILE A 159 17.83 -16.85 32.38
CA ILE A 159 17.39 -15.55 32.93
C ILE A 159 17.33 -14.48 31.84
N LYS A 160 18.41 -14.34 31.04
CA LYS A 160 18.44 -13.39 29.93
C LYS A 160 17.35 -13.65 28.89
N GLN A 161 17.07 -14.92 28.59
CA GLN A 161 15.99 -15.27 27.65
C GLN A 161 14.60 -14.89 28.18
N ILE A 162 14.34 -15.15 29.47
CA ILE A 162 13.07 -14.77 30.11
C ILE A 162 12.92 -13.26 30.18
N GLN A 163 13.99 -12.53 30.52
CA GLN A 163 13.98 -11.06 30.50
C GLN A 163 13.68 -10.50 29.11
N ALA A 164 14.23 -11.09 28.04
CA ALA A 164 13.93 -10.71 26.66
C ALA A 164 12.44 -10.93 26.33
N LYS A 165 11.87 -12.06 26.71
CA LYS A 165 10.43 -12.35 26.53
C LYS A 165 9.52 -11.38 27.30
N ILE A 166 9.89 -11.00 28.52
CA ILE A 166 9.15 -9.98 29.29
C ILE A 166 9.21 -8.63 28.59
N LYS A 167 10.36 -8.26 28.04
CA LYS A 167 10.52 -7.02 27.27
C LYS A 167 9.65 -7.02 26.01
N GLU A 168 9.56 -8.15 25.31
CA GLU A 168 8.69 -8.33 24.14
C GLU A 168 7.22 -8.12 24.52
N ILE A 169 6.74 -8.78 25.58
CA ILE A 169 5.36 -8.62 26.05
C ILE A 169 5.07 -7.16 26.45
N ASN A 170 6.01 -6.48 27.11
CA ASN A 170 5.85 -5.08 27.47
C ASN A 170 5.74 -4.18 26.24
N PHE A 171 6.45 -4.48 25.18
CA PHE A 171 6.33 -3.79 23.90
C PHE A 171 4.96 -4.04 23.25
N ASP A 172 4.47 -5.28 23.28
CA ASP A 172 3.16 -5.61 22.75
C ASP A 172 2.02 -4.97 23.59
N LYS A 173 2.17 -4.91 24.89
CA LYS A 173 1.25 -4.16 25.77
C LYS A 173 1.16 -2.67 25.41
N GLN A 174 2.27 -2.05 25.02
CA GLN A 174 2.22 -0.65 24.56
C GLN A 174 1.40 -0.48 23.28
N LYS A 175 1.40 -1.50 22.39
CA LYS A 175 0.61 -1.49 21.16
C LYS A 175 -0.89 -1.70 21.39
N THR A 176 -1.31 -2.23 22.56
CA THR A 176 -2.74 -2.41 22.87
C THR A 176 -3.48 -1.09 23.08
N ILE A 177 -2.78 0.00 23.25
CA ILE A 177 -3.37 1.34 23.39
C ILE A 177 -3.04 2.16 22.17
N ILE A 178 -4.02 2.40 21.32
CA ILE A 178 -3.86 3.29 20.17
C ILE A 178 -4.02 4.72 20.64
N LYS A 179 -2.99 5.55 20.36
CA LYS A 179 -2.96 6.98 20.68
C LYS A 179 -2.97 7.82 19.42
N SER A 180 -3.50 9.02 19.50
CA SER A 180 -3.46 9.98 18.41
C SER A 180 -2.03 10.48 18.16
N PRO A 181 -1.48 10.38 16.95
CA PRO A 181 -0.15 10.91 16.61
C PRO A 181 -0.17 12.43 16.39
N VAL A 182 -1.33 13.02 16.17
CA VAL A 182 -1.50 14.45 15.84
C VAL A 182 -2.74 15.03 16.52
N LYS A 183 -2.78 16.34 16.64
CA LYS A 183 -4.00 17.05 17.00
C LYS A 183 -4.94 17.09 15.80
N GLY A 184 -6.21 16.74 16.00
CA GLY A 184 -7.20 16.70 14.91
C GLY A 184 -8.60 16.38 15.39
N LYS A 185 -9.47 16.08 14.43
CA LYS A 185 -10.84 15.64 14.65
C LYS A 185 -10.99 14.22 14.15
N VAL A 186 -11.59 13.35 14.94
CA VAL A 186 -11.82 11.95 14.57
C VAL A 186 -12.88 11.90 13.49
N PHE A 187 -12.56 11.22 12.40
CA PHE A 187 -13.47 10.97 11.29
C PHE A 187 -13.44 9.49 10.92
N ASN A 188 -14.58 8.92 10.55
CA ASN A 188 -14.71 7.53 10.10
C ASN A 188 -14.15 6.51 11.10
N LEU A 189 -14.74 6.45 12.30
CA LEU A 189 -14.40 5.48 13.33
C LEU A 189 -15.00 4.11 12.97
N ILE A 190 -14.19 3.20 12.42
CA ILE A 190 -14.66 1.89 11.93
C ILE A 190 -15.08 0.95 13.07
N PRO A 191 -14.38 0.80 14.24
CA PRO A 191 -14.96 0.02 15.32
C PRO A 191 -16.01 0.85 16.06
N GLN A 192 -17.30 0.57 15.80
CA GLN A 192 -18.42 1.27 16.44
C GLN A 192 -18.88 0.64 17.75
N SER A 193 -18.34 -0.54 18.11
CA SER A 193 -18.76 -1.26 19.32
C SER A 193 -17.61 -1.95 20.04
N ILE A 194 -17.74 -2.04 21.38
CA ILE A 194 -16.89 -2.86 22.23
C ILE A 194 -17.10 -4.34 21.89
N GLY A 195 -16.03 -5.13 21.90
CA GLY A 195 -16.07 -6.55 21.52
C GLY A 195 -15.86 -6.81 20.02
N TYR A 196 -15.68 -5.76 19.21
CA TYR A 196 -15.31 -5.92 17.80
C TYR A 196 -13.90 -6.48 17.68
N ALA A 197 -13.75 -7.57 16.91
CA ALA A 197 -12.44 -8.12 16.58
C ALA A 197 -11.86 -7.37 15.37
N SER A 198 -10.79 -6.64 15.58
CA SER A 198 -10.00 -6.05 14.48
C SER A 198 -9.12 -7.15 13.87
N THR A 199 -9.31 -7.39 12.61
CA THR A 199 -8.46 -8.29 11.79
C THR A 199 -7.43 -7.48 11.01
#